data_dd12849694d0bb309ae6832b67054ccb
#
_entry.id   dd12849694d0bb309ae6832b67054ccb
#
_cell.length_a   1.000
_cell.length_b   1.000
_cell.length_c   1.000
_cell.angle_alpha   90.00
_cell.angle_beta   90.00
_cell.angle_gamma   90.00
#
_symmetry.space_group_name_H-M   'P 1'
#
loop_
_entity.id
_entity.type
_entity.pdbx_description
1 polymer ?
#
loop_
_entity_poly.entity_id
_entity_poly.type
_entity_poly.pdbx_seq_one_letter_code
_entity_poly.pdbx_strand_id
1 'polypeptide(L)'
;YCATRAQAGSFMGLATNVDYATEVTLQPLARYPLDAAILFSDILTVPDAMGLGLSFQQGEGPKFEKVVRDEAAVAELAVPDMNRLRYVFDAVTSIRRALNGRVPLIGFSGSPWTLACYMVEGGGSQDYRHVKTLMYARPDLMHRVLAVNADAVAQYLNAQIDAGAQAVMVFDSWGGVLADGAFQDFSLAYTRRVLGQLKRTGADGAVVPRIVFTKGGGLWLPEMTALDCDVLGLDWTMNLGAARRTVIDAAQQNTPDFIAARAIQTSASGQNDLKSLAPKALQGNIDPNVLFAPPDAIRAEVRRVLDSFGRPHTYAAAPGSTHIFNLGHGISQFTPPEHVAHLVDEVHAHSRQLRTA
;
A
#
# COMPACT_ATOMS: atom_id res chain seq x y z
N TYR A 1 -10.60 1.40 -20.02
CA TYR A 1 -9.91 2.53 -19.38
C TYR A 1 -9.66 3.69 -20.37
N CYS A 2 -8.94 3.46 -21.49
CA CYS A 2 -8.58 4.52 -22.42
C CYS A 2 -9.80 5.30 -22.95
N ALA A 3 -10.90 4.62 -23.28
CA ALA A 3 -12.13 5.26 -23.75
C ALA A 3 -12.76 6.14 -22.65
N THR A 4 -12.90 5.61 -21.44
CA THR A 4 -13.45 6.35 -20.29
C THR A 4 -12.53 7.53 -19.91
N ARG A 5 -11.21 7.33 -19.99
CA ARG A 5 -10.22 8.39 -19.77
C ARG A 5 -10.33 9.54 -20.80
N ALA A 6 -10.57 9.18 -22.05
CA ALA A 6 -10.78 10.18 -23.11
C ALA A 6 -12.07 10.99 -22.90
N GLN A 7 -13.15 10.34 -22.48
CA GLN A 7 -14.41 11.01 -22.15
C GLN A 7 -14.27 11.95 -20.95
N ALA A 8 -13.48 11.57 -19.94
CA ALA A 8 -13.23 12.38 -18.76
C ALA A 8 -12.33 13.62 -19.04
N GLY A 9 -11.68 13.68 -20.20
CA GLY A 9 -10.83 14.78 -20.63
C GLY A 9 -9.47 14.88 -19.94
N SER A 10 -9.39 14.63 -18.63
CA SER A 10 -8.16 14.67 -17.84
C SER A 10 -8.09 13.53 -16.83
N PHE A 11 -6.89 13.25 -16.25
CA PHE A 11 -6.77 12.28 -15.17
C PHE A 11 -7.60 12.70 -13.94
N MET A 12 -7.53 13.97 -13.58
CA MET A 12 -8.34 14.50 -12.48
C MET A 12 -9.83 14.47 -12.82
N GLY A 13 -10.24 14.75 -14.06
CA GLY A 13 -11.62 14.60 -14.50
C GLY A 13 -12.13 13.15 -14.35
N LEU A 14 -11.25 12.16 -14.55
CA LEU A 14 -11.58 10.76 -14.32
C LEU A 14 -11.66 10.45 -12.81
N ALA A 15 -10.67 10.87 -12.02
CA ALA A 15 -10.53 10.53 -10.62
C ALA A 15 -11.56 11.27 -9.72
N THR A 16 -11.97 12.49 -10.09
CA THR A 16 -12.94 13.28 -9.32
C THR A 16 -14.39 13.03 -9.70
N ASN A 17 -14.65 12.31 -10.77
CA ASN A 17 -15.99 11.91 -11.17
C ASN A 17 -16.32 10.51 -10.63
N VAL A 18 -17.31 10.42 -9.76
CA VAL A 18 -17.70 9.19 -9.07
C VAL A 18 -18.10 8.07 -10.03
N ASP A 19 -18.84 8.41 -11.10
CA ASP A 19 -19.31 7.40 -12.07
C ASP A 19 -18.13 6.83 -12.87
N TYR A 20 -17.24 7.70 -13.35
CA TYR A 20 -16.04 7.27 -14.06
C TYR A 20 -15.08 6.46 -13.17
N ALA A 21 -14.85 6.90 -11.95
CA ALA A 21 -14.02 6.16 -10.98
C ALA A 21 -14.62 4.78 -10.68
N THR A 22 -15.94 4.69 -10.56
CA THR A 22 -16.67 3.43 -10.38
C THR A 22 -16.50 2.52 -11.60
N GLU A 23 -16.75 3.05 -12.79
CA GLU A 23 -16.62 2.29 -14.04
C GLU A 23 -15.22 1.69 -14.21
N VAL A 24 -14.17 2.51 -14.10
CA VAL A 24 -12.80 2.03 -14.30
C VAL A 24 -12.31 1.07 -13.23
N THR A 25 -12.85 1.16 -12.02
CA THR A 25 -12.58 0.17 -10.97
C THR A 25 -13.19 -1.20 -11.30
N LEU A 26 -14.37 -1.22 -11.94
CA LEU A 26 -15.08 -2.45 -12.29
C LEU A 26 -14.59 -3.10 -13.58
N GLN A 27 -13.97 -2.35 -14.49
CA GLN A 27 -13.52 -2.86 -15.79
C GLN A 27 -12.57 -4.06 -15.70
N PRO A 28 -11.55 -4.10 -14.82
CA PRO A 28 -10.70 -5.29 -14.66
C PRO A 28 -11.48 -6.52 -14.17
N LEU A 29 -12.44 -6.33 -13.26
CA LEU A 29 -13.28 -7.40 -12.72
C LEU A 29 -14.27 -7.97 -13.73
N ALA A 30 -14.68 -7.19 -14.73
CA ALA A 30 -15.49 -7.66 -15.84
C ALA A 30 -14.68 -8.51 -16.81
N ARG A 31 -13.35 -8.32 -16.86
CA ARG A 31 -12.46 -9.00 -17.81
C ARG A 31 -11.76 -10.22 -17.20
N TYR A 32 -11.40 -10.14 -15.92
CA TYR A 32 -10.63 -11.17 -15.23
C TYR A 32 -11.33 -11.58 -13.94
N PRO A 33 -11.27 -12.87 -13.55
CA PRO A 33 -11.83 -13.36 -12.29
C PRO A 33 -10.93 -13.00 -11.10
N LEU A 34 -10.78 -11.71 -10.83
CA LEU A 34 -9.98 -11.20 -9.70
C LEU A 34 -10.72 -11.40 -8.38
N ASP A 35 -9.98 -11.65 -7.31
CA ASP A 35 -10.52 -11.93 -5.96
C ASP A 35 -10.70 -10.69 -5.10
N ALA A 36 -10.23 -9.52 -5.55
CA ALA A 36 -10.44 -8.22 -4.90
C ALA A 36 -10.46 -7.08 -5.92
N ALA A 37 -11.12 -5.99 -5.56
CA ALA A 37 -11.06 -4.72 -6.26
C ALA A 37 -10.20 -3.74 -5.47
N ILE A 38 -9.47 -2.86 -6.15
CA ILE A 38 -8.84 -1.69 -5.55
C ILE A 38 -9.49 -0.42 -6.09
N LEU A 39 -9.75 0.53 -5.22
CA LEU A 39 -10.28 1.84 -5.55
C LEU A 39 -9.44 2.51 -6.66
N PHE A 40 -10.09 3.05 -7.70
CA PHE A 40 -9.41 3.95 -8.63
C PHE A 40 -9.32 5.34 -8.02
N SER A 41 -8.10 5.77 -7.71
CA SER A 41 -7.74 7.08 -7.18
C SER A 41 -6.25 7.32 -7.42
N ASP A 42 -5.69 8.39 -6.86
CA ASP A 42 -4.25 8.65 -6.83
C ASP A 42 -3.78 8.94 -5.41
N ILE A 43 -2.55 8.53 -5.06
CA ILE A 43 -1.95 8.79 -3.76
C ILE A 43 -1.73 10.29 -3.50
N LEU A 44 -1.62 11.09 -4.58
CA LEU A 44 -1.32 12.52 -4.52
C LEU A 44 -2.56 13.40 -4.30
N THR A 45 -3.75 12.80 -4.22
CA THR A 45 -4.98 13.53 -3.88
C THR A 45 -4.91 14.16 -2.48
N VAL A 46 -4.20 13.52 -1.53
CA VAL A 46 -4.02 14.06 -0.18
C VAL A 46 -3.18 15.33 -0.18
N PRO A 47 -1.95 15.37 -0.77
CA PRO A 47 -1.19 16.63 -0.90
C PRO A 47 -1.90 17.68 -1.75
N ASP A 48 -2.66 17.28 -2.77
CA ASP A 48 -3.49 18.22 -3.55
C ASP A 48 -4.53 18.91 -2.67
N ALA A 49 -5.23 18.15 -1.82
CA ALA A 49 -6.17 18.68 -0.85
C ALA A 49 -5.52 19.62 0.19
N MET A 50 -4.22 19.46 0.48
CA MET A 50 -3.43 20.40 1.28
C MET A 50 -3.18 21.74 0.56
N GLY A 51 -3.49 21.83 -0.73
CA GLY A 51 -3.36 23.06 -1.52
C GLY A 51 -2.07 23.19 -2.32
N LEU A 52 -1.39 22.07 -2.60
CA LEU A 52 -0.15 22.07 -3.40
C LEU A 52 -0.39 22.18 -4.91
N GLY A 53 -1.62 22.00 -5.39
CA GLY A 53 -1.99 22.16 -6.80
C GLY A 53 -1.43 21.05 -7.69
N LEU A 54 -2.13 19.90 -7.72
CA LEU A 54 -1.73 18.74 -8.51
C LEU A 54 -2.16 18.90 -9.97
N SER A 55 -1.25 18.69 -10.89
CA SER A 55 -1.50 18.60 -12.32
C SER A 55 -0.86 17.37 -12.94
N PHE A 56 -1.43 16.89 -14.06
CA PHE A 56 -0.88 15.78 -14.82
C PHE A 56 -0.58 16.25 -16.24
N GLN A 57 0.70 16.35 -16.57
CA GLN A 57 1.14 16.70 -17.91
C GLN A 57 1.38 15.45 -18.73
N GLN A 58 0.96 15.49 -20.00
CA GLN A 58 1.10 14.35 -20.90
C GLN A 58 2.59 14.00 -21.10
N GLY A 59 2.97 12.77 -20.74
CA GLY A 59 4.36 12.29 -20.85
C GLY A 59 5.29 12.67 -19.70
N GLU A 60 4.88 13.55 -18.79
CA GLU A 60 5.75 14.00 -17.67
C GLU A 60 5.31 13.50 -16.28
N GLY A 61 4.12 12.90 -16.17
CA GLY A 61 3.57 12.43 -14.89
C GLY A 61 2.99 13.54 -14.02
N PRO A 62 2.79 13.27 -12.73
CA PRO A 62 2.22 14.24 -11.80
C PRO A 62 3.20 15.35 -11.45
N LYS A 63 2.69 16.58 -11.32
CA LYS A 63 3.44 17.77 -10.88
C LYS A 63 2.63 18.56 -9.89
N PHE A 64 3.31 19.12 -8.88
CA PHE A 64 2.78 20.09 -7.95
C PHE A 64 3.20 21.51 -8.33
N GLU A 65 2.27 22.46 -8.25
CA GLU A 65 2.55 23.89 -8.44
C GLU A 65 3.38 24.47 -7.30
N LYS A 66 3.10 24.00 -6.07
CA LYS A 66 3.84 24.40 -4.86
C LYS A 66 4.66 23.24 -4.34
N VAL A 67 5.87 23.53 -3.90
CA VAL A 67 6.81 22.56 -3.31
C VAL A 67 7.12 22.90 -1.86
N VAL A 68 7.40 21.90 -1.05
CA VAL A 68 7.64 22.03 0.38
C VAL A 68 9.14 21.88 0.65
N ARG A 69 9.90 22.97 0.55
CA ARG A 69 11.38 22.94 0.62
C ARG A 69 11.98 23.79 1.72
N ASP A 70 11.23 24.70 2.29
CA ASP A 70 11.71 25.64 3.30
C ASP A 70 10.78 25.73 4.51
N GLU A 71 11.21 26.46 5.51
CA GLU A 71 10.50 26.59 6.78
C GLU A 71 9.13 27.25 6.63
N ALA A 72 8.99 28.22 5.71
CA ALA A 72 7.73 28.91 5.47
C ALA A 72 6.70 27.93 4.85
N ALA A 73 7.10 27.20 3.81
CA ALA A 73 6.24 26.20 3.18
C ALA A 73 5.83 25.07 4.15
N VAL A 74 6.77 24.63 5.01
CA VAL A 74 6.45 23.61 6.05
C VAL A 74 5.53 24.17 7.11
N ALA A 75 5.65 25.46 7.47
CA ALA A 75 4.79 26.09 8.46
C ALA A 75 3.33 26.20 8.02
N GLU A 76 3.10 26.32 6.70
CA GLU A 76 1.76 26.39 6.10
C GLU A 76 1.06 25.02 5.99
N LEU A 77 1.81 23.90 6.10
CA LEU A 77 1.23 22.58 5.99
C LEU A 77 0.30 22.27 7.15
N ALA A 78 -0.89 21.80 6.78
CA ALA A 78 -1.90 21.31 7.74
C ALA A 78 -2.63 20.09 7.16
N VAL A 79 -3.22 19.30 8.03
CA VAL A 79 -4.15 18.24 7.63
C VAL A 79 -5.31 18.88 6.86
N PRO A 80 -5.62 18.43 5.64
CA PRO A 80 -6.66 19.07 4.82
C PRO A 80 -8.06 18.76 5.37
N ASP A 81 -9.02 19.64 5.07
CA ASP A 81 -10.43 19.30 5.26
C ASP A 81 -10.78 18.10 4.35
N MET A 82 -11.24 17.01 4.97
CA MET A 82 -11.61 15.77 4.25
C MET A 82 -12.77 15.99 3.28
N ASN A 83 -13.56 17.06 3.40
CA ASN A 83 -14.58 17.41 2.41
C ASN A 83 -14.00 17.71 1.02
N ARG A 84 -12.75 18.16 0.94
CA ARG A 84 -12.04 18.32 -0.34
C ARG A 84 -11.80 16.99 -1.08
N LEU A 85 -11.81 15.89 -0.33
CA LEU A 85 -11.62 14.51 -0.83
C LEU A 85 -12.93 13.73 -0.89
N ARG A 86 -14.08 14.40 -0.73
CA ARG A 86 -15.40 13.77 -0.68
C ARG A 86 -15.68 12.90 -1.89
N TYR A 87 -15.23 13.30 -3.08
CA TYR A 87 -15.37 12.53 -4.31
C TYR A 87 -14.75 11.13 -4.22
N VAL A 88 -13.67 10.96 -3.45
CA VAL A 88 -13.05 9.64 -3.22
C VAL A 88 -13.96 8.78 -2.35
N PHE A 89 -14.53 9.33 -1.29
CA PHE A 89 -15.38 8.59 -0.37
C PHE A 89 -16.72 8.22 -1.02
N ASP A 90 -17.26 9.11 -1.84
CA ASP A 90 -18.45 8.84 -2.64
C ASP A 90 -18.18 7.75 -3.70
N ALA A 91 -16.98 7.74 -4.32
CA ALA A 91 -16.55 6.66 -5.21
C ALA A 91 -16.44 5.32 -4.47
N VAL A 92 -15.84 5.27 -3.27
CA VAL A 92 -15.80 4.06 -2.43
C VAL A 92 -17.21 3.52 -2.20
N THR A 93 -18.15 4.38 -1.81
CA THR A 93 -19.55 3.99 -1.57
C THR A 93 -20.23 3.47 -2.84
N SER A 94 -20.02 4.14 -3.97
CA SER A 94 -20.57 3.74 -5.28
C SER A 94 -20.03 2.39 -5.73
N ILE A 95 -18.70 2.20 -5.67
CA ILE A 95 -18.03 0.94 -6.02
C ILE A 95 -18.52 -0.20 -5.13
N ARG A 96 -18.64 0.01 -3.80
CA ARG A 96 -19.15 -1.00 -2.87
C ARG A 96 -20.54 -1.49 -3.24
N ARG A 97 -21.43 -0.57 -3.61
CA ARG A 97 -22.78 -0.92 -4.10
C ARG A 97 -22.71 -1.70 -5.39
N ALA A 98 -21.92 -1.25 -6.36
CA ALA A 98 -21.78 -1.90 -7.67
C ALA A 98 -21.13 -3.29 -7.59
N LEU A 99 -20.21 -3.52 -6.67
CA LEU A 99 -19.62 -4.83 -6.39
C LEU A 99 -20.64 -5.82 -5.82
N ASN A 100 -21.63 -5.34 -5.08
CA ASN A 100 -22.70 -6.15 -4.50
C ASN A 100 -22.19 -7.43 -3.79
N GLY A 101 -21.10 -7.32 -3.05
CA GLY A 101 -20.51 -8.44 -2.30
C GLY A 101 -19.68 -9.43 -3.14
N ARG A 102 -19.55 -9.24 -4.45
CA ARG A 102 -18.82 -10.16 -5.33
C ARG A 102 -17.36 -10.35 -4.94
N VAL A 103 -16.68 -9.27 -4.62
CA VAL A 103 -15.30 -9.25 -4.10
C VAL A 103 -15.14 -8.10 -3.12
N PRO A 104 -14.14 -8.14 -2.19
CA PRO A 104 -13.85 -7.03 -1.30
C PRO A 104 -13.25 -5.84 -2.05
N LEU A 105 -13.49 -4.63 -1.52
CA LEU A 105 -12.90 -3.38 -1.99
C LEU A 105 -11.77 -2.95 -1.08
N ILE A 106 -10.60 -2.73 -1.66
CA ILE A 106 -9.41 -2.20 -1.00
C ILE A 106 -9.35 -0.69 -1.24
N GLY A 107 -9.36 0.10 -0.16
CA GLY A 107 -8.99 1.51 -0.17
C GLY A 107 -7.48 1.68 0.02
N PHE A 108 -6.94 2.85 -0.31
CA PHE A 108 -5.50 3.05 -0.18
C PHE A 108 -5.08 4.50 -0.02
N SER A 109 -3.84 4.69 0.40
CA SER A 109 -3.11 5.96 0.39
C SER A 109 -1.62 5.73 0.14
N GLY A 110 -0.91 6.77 -0.26
CA GLY A 110 0.55 6.78 -0.17
C GLY A 110 1.01 6.82 1.30
N SER A 111 2.22 6.31 1.56
CA SER A 111 2.86 6.46 2.87
C SER A 111 3.23 7.93 3.13
N PRO A 112 3.39 8.35 4.39
CA PRO A 112 3.85 9.69 4.72
C PRO A 112 5.17 10.07 4.02
N TRP A 113 6.12 9.13 3.92
CA TRP A 113 7.40 9.34 3.23
C TRP A 113 7.22 9.48 1.72
N THR A 114 6.50 8.57 1.08
CA THR A 114 6.26 8.65 -0.37
C THR A 114 5.57 9.96 -0.74
N LEU A 115 4.57 10.40 0.02
CA LEU A 115 3.92 11.70 -0.19
C LEU A 115 4.91 12.86 0.00
N ALA A 116 5.74 12.85 1.06
CA ALA A 116 6.74 13.87 1.30
C ALA A 116 7.74 13.98 0.15
N CYS A 117 8.16 12.85 -0.44
CA CYS A 117 9.00 12.86 -1.63
C CYS A 117 8.38 13.66 -2.76
N TYR A 118 7.12 13.40 -3.12
CA TYR A 118 6.43 14.15 -4.17
C TYR A 118 6.25 15.64 -3.82
N MET A 119 5.91 15.94 -2.56
CA MET A 119 5.70 17.31 -2.09
C MET A 119 6.99 18.15 -2.13
N VAL A 120 8.13 17.53 -1.84
CA VAL A 120 9.43 18.21 -1.82
C VAL A 120 10.07 18.23 -3.21
N GLU A 121 10.03 17.13 -3.96
CA GLU A 121 10.55 17.07 -5.33
C GLU A 121 9.69 17.90 -6.31
N GLY A 122 8.38 18.02 -6.04
CA GLY A 122 7.41 18.68 -6.92
C GLY A 122 6.87 17.75 -8.00
N GLY A 123 7.22 16.47 -7.99
CA GLY A 123 6.84 15.45 -8.95
C GLY A 123 7.60 14.15 -8.77
N GLY A 124 7.64 13.31 -9.81
CA GLY A 124 8.49 12.11 -9.82
C GLY A 124 9.98 12.48 -9.78
N SER A 125 10.79 11.68 -9.09
CA SER A 125 12.24 11.88 -8.98
C SER A 125 13.00 10.57 -9.17
N GLN A 126 14.20 10.63 -9.72
CA GLN A 126 15.10 9.50 -9.86
C GLN A 126 16.22 9.51 -8.82
N ASP A 127 16.66 10.69 -8.40
CA ASP A 127 17.79 10.89 -7.47
C ASP A 127 17.35 11.33 -6.06
N TYR A 128 16.10 11.79 -5.90
CA TYR A 128 15.54 12.24 -4.61
C TYR A 128 16.39 13.31 -3.93
N ARG A 129 17.03 14.18 -4.71
CA ARG A 129 18.03 15.13 -4.24
C ARG A 129 17.45 16.14 -3.25
N HIS A 130 16.30 16.75 -3.57
CA HIS A 130 15.71 17.77 -2.72
C HIS A 130 15.19 17.20 -1.40
N VAL A 131 14.46 16.10 -1.45
CA VAL A 131 13.88 15.49 -0.25
C VAL A 131 14.96 14.94 0.68
N LYS A 132 16.02 14.31 0.14
CA LYS A 132 17.14 13.83 0.95
C LYS A 132 17.98 14.97 1.50
N THR A 133 18.18 16.05 0.74
CA THR A 133 18.85 17.24 1.25
C THR A 133 18.08 17.84 2.42
N LEU A 134 16.76 18.02 2.30
CA LEU A 134 15.92 18.51 3.39
C LEU A 134 16.00 17.59 4.62
N MET A 135 15.90 16.27 4.40
CA MET A 135 15.95 15.26 5.45
C MET A 135 17.24 15.31 6.27
N TYR A 136 18.40 15.45 5.60
CA TYR A 136 19.71 15.48 6.28
C TYR A 136 20.07 16.86 6.84
N ALA A 137 19.71 17.94 6.14
CA ALA A 137 20.07 19.30 6.55
C ALA A 137 19.10 19.90 7.60
N ARG A 138 17.82 19.57 7.51
CA ARG A 138 16.75 20.05 8.39
C ARG A 138 15.79 18.91 8.75
N PRO A 139 16.27 17.91 9.52
CA PRO A 139 15.45 16.78 9.96
C PRO A 139 14.21 17.23 10.75
N ASP A 140 14.30 18.32 11.49
CA ASP A 140 13.19 18.95 12.19
C ASP A 140 12.02 19.31 11.26
N LEU A 141 12.30 19.91 10.11
CA LEU A 141 11.29 20.25 9.10
C LEU A 141 10.74 18.96 8.44
N MET A 142 11.62 18.02 8.10
CA MET A 142 11.16 16.75 7.51
C MET A 142 10.23 15.98 8.47
N HIS A 143 10.57 15.89 9.75
CA HIS A 143 9.71 15.27 10.76
C HIS A 143 8.36 15.98 10.86
N ARG A 144 8.31 17.32 10.72
CA ARG A 144 7.04 18.05 10.70
C ARG A 144 6.18 17.72 9.47
N VAL A 145 6.78 17.69 8.28
CA VAL A 145 6.09 17.26 7.05
C VAL A 145 5.51 15.87 7.21
N LEU A 146 6.33 14.92 7.68
CA LEU A 146 5.91 13.53 7.86
C LEU A 146 4.82 13.36 8.91
N ALA A 147 4.85 14.16 9.98
CA ALA A 147 3.81 14.15 11.00
C ALA A 147 2.46 14.61 10.44
N VAL A 148 2.43 15.72 9.69
CA VAL A 148 1.21 16.21 9.02
C VAL A 148 0.71 15.18 8.02
N ASN A 149 1.59 14.62 7.21
CA ASN A 149 1.22 13.57 6.26
C ASN A 149 0.63 12.34 6.95
N ALA A 150 1.23 11.90 8.07
CA ALA A 150 0.73 10.73 8.79
C ALA A 150 -0.69 10.96 9.33
N ASP A 151 -0.96 12.12 9.90
CA ASP A 151 -2.28 12.47 10.42
C ASP A 151 -3.31 12.63 9.29
N ALA A 152 -2.92 13.22 8.15
CA ALA A 152 -3.77 13.34 6.98
C ALA A 152 -4.09 11.98 6.35
N VAL A 153 -3.09 11.12 6.19
CA VAL A 153 -3.27 9.75 5.67
C VAL A 153 -4.18 8.93 6.58
N ALA A 154 -4.02 9.03 7.89
CA ALA A 154 -4.87 8.33 8.84
C ALA A 154 -6.33 8.78 8.74
N GLN A 155 -6.60 10.08 8.67
CA GLN A 155 -7.96 10.61 8.49
C GLN A 155 -8.55 10.20 7.14
N TYR A 156 -7.76 10.27 6.08
CA TYR A 156 -8.18 9.88 4.73
C TYR A 156 -8.54 8.40 4.62
N LEU A 157 -7.72 7.51 5.20
CA LEU A 157 -8.03 6.07 5.22
C LEU A 157 -9.21 5.75 6.13
N ASN A 158 -9.35 6.40 7.27
CA ASN A 158 -10.51 6.24 8.14
C ASN A 158 -11.82 6.66 7.44
N ALA A 159 -11.79 7.75 6.65
CA ALA A 159 -12.94 8.17 5.86
C ALA A 159 -13.27 7.16 4.73
N GLN A 160 -12.28 6.50 4.13
CA GLN A 160 -12.52 5.39 3.19
C GLN A 160 -13.14 4.18 3.90
N ILE A 161 -12.71 3.85 5.12
CA ILE A 161 -13.32 2.78 5.95
C ILE A 161 -14.78 3.11 6.24
N ASP A 162 -15.07 4.34 6.65
CA ASP A 162 -16.44 4.81 6.92
C ASP A 162 -17.32 4.77 5.67
N ALA A 163 -16.74 5.03 4.50
CA ALA A 163 -17.41 4.94 3.20
C ALA A 163 -17.63 3.50 2.70
N GLY A 164 -17.02 2.50 3.34
CA GLY A 164 -17.24 1.07 3.06
C GLY A 164 -16.06 0.32 2.47
N ALA A 165 -14.83 0.86 2.52
CA ALA A 165 -13.64 0.07 2.19
C ALA A 165 -13.49 -1.11 3.15
N GLN A 166 -13.22 -2.31 2.61
CA GLN A 166 -13.18 -3.57 3.38
C GLN A 166 -11.76 -4.01 3.74
N ALA A 167 -10.77 -3.36 3.17
CA ALA A 167 -9.38 -3.38 3.56
C ALA A 167 -8.77 -2.04 3.20
N VAL A 168 -7.67 -1.63 3.85
CA VAL A 168 -6.93 -0.43 3.49
C VAL A 168 -5.46 -0.73 3.32
N MET A 169 -4.81 -0.05 2.38
CA MET A 169 -3.42 -0.26 2.03
C MET A 169 -2.62 1.03 2.04
N VAL A 170 -1.47 1.01 2.68
CA VAL A 170 -0.46 2.08 2.66
C VAL A 170 0.63 1.71 1.68
N PHE A 171 0.80 2.52 0.63
CA PHE A 171 1.85 2.34 -0.38
C PHE A 171 3.07 3.19 -0.06
N ASP A 172 4.14 2.55 0.39
CA ASP A 172 5.45 3.17 0.52
C ASP A 172 6.33 2.86 -0.71
N SER A 173 5.93 3.43 -1.84
CA SER A 173 6.56 3.18 -3.15
C SER A 173 8.02 3.63 -3.20
N TRP A 174 8.44 4.53 -2.32
CA TRP A 174 9.80 5.09 -2.29
C TRP A 174 10.54 4.86 -0.95
N GLY A 175 10.04 3.95 -0.10
CA GLY A 175 10.74 3.59 1.14
C GLY A 175 12.13 3.00 0.90
N GLY A 176 12.26 2.17 -0.14
CA GLY A 176 13.52 1.52 -0.48
C GLY A 176 14.64 2.43 -1.00
N VAL A 177 14.40 3.75 -1.19
CA VAL A 177 15.47 4.69 -1.53
C VAL A 177 16.17 5.26 -0.30
N LEU A 178 15.67 4.98 0.89
CA LEU A 178 16.26 5.40 2.16
C LEU A 178 17.45 4.51 2.52
N ALA A 179 18.40 5.10 3.25
CA ALA A 179 19.48 4.35 3.87
C ALA A 179 18.98 3.67 5.16
N ASP A 180 19.75 2.71 5.65
CA ASP A 180 19.52 2.12 6.98
C ASP A 180 19.59 3.21 8.07
N GLY A 181 18.74 3.10 9.09
CA GLY A 181 18.48 4.15 10.06
C GLY A 181 17.50 5.21 9.55
N ALA A 182 17.72 5.77 8.37
CA ALA A 182 16.79 6.73 7.78
C ALA A 182 15.43 6.09 7.41
N PHE A 183 15.40 4.83 6.99
CA PHE A 183 14.15 4.12 6.75
C PHE A 183 13.32 4.00 8.05
N GLN A 184 13.98 3.65 9.15
CA GLN A 184 13.33 3.53 10.45
C GLN A 184 12.77 4.87 10.92
N ASP A 185 13.54 5.96 10.79
CA ASP A 185 13.19 7.26 11.34
C ASP A 185 12.18 8.04 10.47
N PHE A 186 12.29 7.95 9.15
CA PHE A 186 11.52 8.80 8.23
C PHE A 186 10.41 8.06 7.47
N SER A 187 10.44 6.72 7.38
CA SER A 187 9.35 5.94 6.78
C SER A 187 8.62 5.09 7.80
N LEU A 188 9.30 4.14 8.47
CA LEU A 188 8.69 3.14 9.33
C LEU A 188 7.98 3.76 10.53
N ALA A 189 8.62 4.75 11.19
CA ALA A 189 8.04 5.44 12.34
C ALA A 189 6.71 6.12 12.00
N TYR A 190 6.61 6.75 10.83
CA TYR A 190 5.40 7.45 10.40
C TYR A 190 4.33 6.51 9.85
N THR A 191 4.72 5.40 9.21
CA THR A 191 3.79 4.31 8.86
C THR A 191 3.18 3.71 10.13
N ARG A 192 3.97 3.50 11.19
CA ARG A 192 3.47 3.07 12.51
C ARG A 192 2.49 4.10 13.10
N ARG A 193 2.77 5.40 12.98
CA ARG A 193 1.86 6.47 13.43
C ARG A 193 0.52 6.43 12.68
N VAL A 194 0.53 6.19 11.38
CA VAL A 194 -0.71 6.00 10.59
C VAL A 194 -1.50 4.82 11.13
N LEU A 195 -0.87 3.64 11.21
CA LEU A 195 -1.52 2.39 11.65
C LEU A 195 -2.15 2.52 13.04
N GLY A 196 -1.49 3.22 13.97
CA GLY A 196 -1.98 3.45 15.32
C GLY A 196 -3.25 4.32 15.40
N GLN A 197 -3.58 5.04 14.32
CA GLN A 197 -4.75 5.90 14.23
C GLN A 197 -5.89 5.29 13.38
N LEU A 198 -5.63 4.15 12.71
CA LEU A 198 -6.64 3.54 11.84
C LEU A 198 -7.69 2.77 12.64
N LYS A 199 -8.94 2.94 12.23
CA LYS A 199 -10.06 2.11 12.67
C LYS A 199 -9.82 0.64 12.31
N ARG A 200 -10.23 -0.25 13.20
CA ARG A 200 -10.14 -1.70 13.01
C ARG A 200 -11.41 -2.32 12.44
N THR A 201 -12.50 -1.56 12.46
CA THR A 201 -13.82 -2.05 12.04
C THR A 201 -14.50 -1.02 11.15
N GLY A 202 -15.22 -1.51 10.16
CA GLY A 202 -16.11 -0.71 9.31
C GLY A 202 -17.41 -0.34 10.02
N ALA A 203 -18.26 0.43 9.33
CA ALA A 203 -19.56 0.84 9.84
C ALA A 203 -20.52 -0.35 10.06
N ASP A 204 -20.30 -1.47 9.35
CA ASP A 204 -21.02 -2.74 9.50
C ASP A 204 -20.48 -3.63 10.63
N GLY A 205 -19.49 -3.16 11.38
CA GLY A 205 -18.82 -3.92 12.45
C GLY A 205 -17.81 -4.97 11.95
N ALA A 206 -17.65 -5.14 10.64
CA ALA A 206 -16.66 -6.06 10.08
C ALA A 206 -15.23 -5.56 10.29
N VAL A 207 -14.31 -6.50 10.55
CA VAL A 207 -12.88 -6.18 10.67
C VAL A 207 -12.34 -5.70 9.32
N VAL A 208 -11.61 -4.58 9.33
CA VAL A 208 -10.95 -4.01 8.16
C VAL A 208 -9.44 -4.27 8.26
N PRO A 209 -8.91 -5.25 7.50
CA PRO A 209 -7.48 -5.53 7.44
C PRO A 209 -6.67 -4.34 6.93
N ARG A 210 -5.45 -4.20 7.47
CA ARG A 210 -4.50 -3.15 7.11
C ARG A 210 -3.30 -3.76 6.42
N ILE A 211 -3.01 -3.27 5.24
CA ILE A 211 -1.93 -3.74 4.37
C ILE A 211 -0.86 -2.66 4.33
N VAL A 212 0.41 -3.04 4.48
CA VAL A 212 1.55 -2.13 4.29
C VAL A 212 2.44 -2.70 3.20
N PHE A 213 2.75 -1.89 2.20
CA PHE A 213 3.66 -2.23 1.11
C PHE A 213 4.82 -1.25 1.08
N THR A 214 6.05 -1.76 1.02
CA THR A 214 7.25 -0.95 0.78
C THR A 214 8.05 -1.53 -0.38
N LYS A 215 8.18 -0.76 -1.46
CA LYS A 215 9.05 -1.14 -2.58
C LYS A 215 10.51 -1.01 -2.15
N GLY A 216 11.30 -2.06 -2.39
CA GLY A 216 12.70 -2.13 -1.92
C GLY A 216 12.84 -2.32 -0.40
N GLY A 217 11.74 -2.58 0.31
CA GLY A 217 11.72 -2.72 1.77
C GLY A 217 12.23 -4.07 2.30
N GLY A 218 12.63 -4.98 1.42
CA GLY A 218 13.02 -6.33 1.82
C GLY A 218 14.17 -6.42 2.82
N LEU A 219 15.09 -5.45 2.80
CA LEU A 219 16.20 -5.38 3.75
C LEU A 219 15.71 -5.13 5.20
N TRP A 220 14.58 -4.46 5.36
CA TRP A 220 13.99 -4.09 6.65
C TRP A 220 12.73 -4.91 7.00
N LEU A 221 12.57 -6.06 6.33
CA LEU A 221 11.42 -6.93 6.58
C LEU A 221 11.30 -7.33 8.07
N PRO A 222 12.39 -7.65 8.80
CA PRO A 222 12.30 -7.95 10.23
C PRO A 222 11.64 -6.81 11.04
N GLU A 223 12.04 -5.56 10.78
CA GLU A 223 11.48 -4.39 11.48
C GLU A 223 10.03 -4.12 11.07
N MET A 224 9.68 -4.39 9.80
CA MET A 224 8.32 -4.24 9.30
C MET A 224 7.37 -5.27 9.94
N THR A 225 7.87 -6.44 10.38
CA THR A 225 7.04 -7.42 11.09
C THR A 225 6.51 -6.91 12.43
N ALA A 226 7.14 -5.87 13.00
CA ALA A 226 6.69 -5.21 14.22
C ALA A 226 5.62 -4.12 14.00
N LEU A 227 5.15 -3.92 12.76
CA LEU A 227 4.03 -3.04 12.46
C LEU A 227 2.70 -3.69 12.85
N ASP A 228 1.80 -2.87 13.36
CA ASP A 228 0.43 -3.30 13.67
C ASP A 228 -0.42 -3.35 12.39
N CYS A 229 -0.03 -4.24 11.45
CA CYS A 229 -0.74 -4.52 10.22
C CYS A 229 -1.10 -6.01 10.09
N ASP A 230 -2.04 -6.32 9.22
CA ASP A 230 -2.51 -7.69 8.99
C ASP A 230 -1.80 -8.34 7.80
N VAL A 231 -1.29 -7.54 6.87
CA VAL A 231 -0.64 -7.99 5.64
C VAL A 231 0.60 -7.14 5.35
N LEU A 232 1.71 -7.80 5.01
CA LEU A 232 2.88 -7.16 4.42
C LEU A 232 2.93 -7.42 2.91
N GLY A 233 2.90 -6.34 2.15
CA GLY A 233 3.10 -6.33 0.71
C GLY A 233 4.60 -6.29 0.37
N LEU A 234 5.02 -7.14 -0.57
CA LEU A 234 6.40 -7.32 -0.98
C LEU A 234 6.54 -7.08 -2.49
N ASP A 235 7.63 -6.46 -2.88
CA ASP A 235 7.99 -6.37 -4.28
C ASP A 235 8.71 -7.64 -4.78
N TRP A 236 8.98 -7.69 -6.08
CA TRP A 236 9.53 -8.87 -6.76
C TRP A 236 10.97 -9.22 -6.38
N THR A 237 11.69 -8.37 -5.64
CA THR A 237 13.07 -8.63 -5.21
C THR A 237 13.15 -9.63 -4.06
N MET A 238 12.01 -9.90 -3.39
CA MET A 238 11.95 -10.77 -2.24
C MET A 238 11.59 -12.21 -2.61
N ASN A 239 12.25 -13.17 -1.96
CA ASN A 239 11.79 -14.56 -1.95
C ASN A 239 10.67 -14.72 -0.92
N LEU A 240 9.46 -15.11 -1.38
CA LEU A 240 8.29 -15.24 -0.50
C LEU A 240 8.45 -16.28 0.59
N GLY A 241 9.11 -17.40 0.31
CA GLY A 241 9.37 -18.43 1.31
C GLY A 241 10.33 -17.97 2.41
N ALA A 242 11.34 -17.17 2.05
CA ALA A 242 12.22 -16.54 3.03
C ALA A 242 11.46 -15.49 3.86
N ALA A 243 10.67 -14.64 3.20
CA ALA A 243 9.84 -13.64 3.88
C ALA A 243 8.83 -14.30 4.85
N ARG A 244 8.21 -15.41 4.44
CA ARG A 244 7.31 -16.18 5.29
C ARG A 244 8.00 -16.68 6.57
N ARG A 245 9.22 -17.23 6.43
CA ARG A 245 10.02 -17.65 7.61
C ARG A 245 10.31 -16.48 8.52
N THR A 246 10.75 -15.34 7.98
CA THR A 246 11.00 -14.13 8.78
C THR A 246 9.76 -13.70 9.59
N VAL A 247 8.57 -13.74 8.98
CA VAL A 247 7.31 -13.40 9.68
C VAL A 247 7.00 -14.41 10.78
N ILE A 248 7.19 -15.70 10.53
CA ILE A 248 6.96 -16.78 11.52
C ILE A 248 7.94 -16.65 12.68
N ASP A 249 9.23 -16.46 12.39
CA ASP A 249 10.28 -16.33 13.40
C ASP A 249 10.05 -15.08 14.29
N ALA A 250 9.67 -13.95 13.66
CA ALA A 250 9.34 -12.74 14.40
C ALA A 250 8.15 -12.93 15.35
N ALA A 251 7.15 -13.71 14.93
CA ALA A 251 6.01 -14.02 15.79
C ALA A 251 6.40 -14.90 17.00
N GLN A 252 7.32 -15.83 16.81
CA GLN A 252 7.84 -16.68 17.88
C GLN A 252 8.68 -15.87 18.89
N GLN A 253 9.45 -14.91 18.40
CA GLN A 253 10.27 -14.02 19.24
C GLN A 253 9.42 -12.98 20.02
N ASN A 254 8.20 -12.71 19.59
CA ASN A 254 7.25 -11.84 20.28
C ASN A 254 6.35 -12.58 21.29
N THR A 255 6.73 -13.78 21.74
CA THR A 255 6.02 -14.46 22.82
C THR A 255 6.26 -13.74 24.16
N PRO A 256 5.30 -13.83 25.13
CA PRO A 256 5.42 -13.15 26.42
C PRO A 256 6.74 -13.42 27.15
N ASP A 257 7.27 -14.64 27.07
CA ASP A 257 8.53 -15.04 27.69
C ASP A 257 9.75 -14.34 27.07
N PHE A 258 9.76 -14.12 25.76
CA PHE A 258 10.83 -13.41 25.08
C PHE A 258 10.77 -11.90 25.32
N ILE A 259 9.57 -11.33 25.42
CA ILE A 259 9.36 -9.92 25.76
C ILE A 259 9.78 -9.65 27.20
N ALA A 260 9.48 -10.53 28.15
CA ALA A 260 9.92 -10.42 29.52
C ALA A 260 11.44 -10.45 29.63
N ALA A 261 12.13 -11.31 28.88
CA ALA A 261 13.59 -11.37 28.83
C ALA A 261 14.23 -10.09 28.26
N ARG A 262 13.56 -9.41 27.31
CA ARG A 262 14.04 -8.17 26.70
C ARG A 262 13.68 -6.91 27.49
N ALA A 263 12.57 -6.92 28.24
CA ALA A 263 12.13 -5.81 29.10
C ALA A 263 13.08 -5.55 30.27
N ILE A 264 13.93 -6.52 30.65
CA ILE A 264 14.99 -6.35 31.65
C ILE A 264 16.08 -5.37 31.15
N GLN A 265 16.15 -5.09 29.84
CA GLN A 265 17.15 -4.19 29.23
C GLN A 265 16.63 -2.78 28.89
N THR A 266 15.33 -2.53 28.90
CA THR A 266 14.77 -1.19 28.58
C THR A 266 13.65 -0.85 29.55
N SER A 267 13.97 0.00 30.53
CA SER A 267 12.95 0.62 31.39
C SER A 267 12.18 1.66 30.60
N ALA A 268 10.89 1.51 30.45
CA ALA A 268 9.80 2.49 30.59
C ALA A 268 8.62 2.27 29.65
N SER A 269 7.45 2.25 30.27
CA SER A 269 6.12 2.67 29.84
C SER A 269 5.42 1.92 28.71
N GLY A 270 4.30 1.29 29.06
CA GLY A 270 3.19 0.93 28.18
C GLY A 270 2.88 -0.57 28.15
N GLN A 271 2.14 -1.05 29.15
CA GLN A 271 1.36 -2.28 29.01
C GLN A 271 0.31 -2.06 27.91
N ASN A 272 0.60 -2.55 26.72
CA ASN A 272 -0.42 -2.81 25.71
C ASN A 272 -0.50 -4.32 25.50
N ASP A 273 -1.70 -4.85 25.43
CA ASP A 273 -2.00 -6.25 25.10
C ASP A 273 -1.26 -6.67 23.83
N LEU A 274 -0.07 -7.23 23.98
CA LEU A 274 0.78 -7.75 22.92
C LEU A 274 0.25 -9.12 22.43
N LYS A 275 -0.97 -9.15 21.94
CA LYS A 275 -1.38 -10.24 21.04
C LYS A 275 -0.52 -10.13 19.80
N SER A 276 0.24 -11.21 19.49
CA SER A 276 1.13 -11.38 18.34
C SER A 276 0.92 -10.33 17.22
N LEU A 277 1.78 -9.31 17.15
CA LEU A 277 1.71 -8.21 16.19
C LEU A 277 2.16 -8.62 14.79
N ALA A 278 2.71 -9.82 14.64
CA ALA A 278 3.23 -10.27 13.36
C ALA A 278 2.13 -10.39 12.29
N PRO A 279 2.38 -9.90 11.06
CA PRO A 279 1.44 -9.98 9.96
C PRO A 279 0.98 -11.41 9.69
N LYS A 280 -0.32 -11.60 9.49
CA LYS A 280 -0.93 -12.90 9.23
C LYS A 280 -0.80 -13.34 7.79
N ALA A 281 -0.60 -12.39 6.87
CA ALA A 281 -0.51 -12.64 5.44
C ALA A 281 0.65 -11.90 4.79
N LEU A 282 1.15 -12.46 3.68
CA LEU A 282 2.05 -11.79 2.75
C LEU A 282 1.31 -11.54 1.44
N GLN A 283 1.53 -10.36 0.84
CA GLN A 283 1.00 -9.99 -0.47
C GLN A 283 2.13 -9.79 -1.46
N GLY A 284 1.97 -10.29 -2.66
CA GLY A 284 2.94 -10.12 -3.75
C GLY A 284 3.18 -11.45 -4.46
N ASN A 285 4.27 -11.60 -5.22
CA ASN A 285 5.23 -10.52 -5.51
C ASN A 285 5.88 -10.74 -6.89
N ILE A 286 5.07 -11.24 -7.86
CA ILE A 286 5.62 -11.52 -9.19
C ILE A 286 6.14 -10.23 -9.85
N ASP A 287 7.27 -10.32 -10.58
CA ASP A 287 7.76 -9.21 -11.38
C ASP A 287 6.73 -8.83 -12.46
N PRO A 288 6.25 -7.58 -12.48
CA PRO A 288 5.29 -7.15 -13.50
C PRO A 288 5.79 -7.32 -14.93
N ASN A 289 7.10 -7.27 -15.15
CA ASN A 289 7.69 -7.39 -16.48
C ASN A 289 7.63 -8.82 -17.05
N VAL A 290 7.34 -9.82 -16.23
CA VAL A 290 7.08 -11.17 -16.75
C VAL A 290 5.87 -11.20 -17.70
N LEU A 291 4.96 -10.26 -17.56
CA LEU A 291 3.80 -10.13 -18.44
C LEU A 291 4.13 -9.71 -19.88
N PHE A 292 5.37 -9.38 -20.18
CA PHE A 292 5.84 -9.23 -21.57
C PHE A 292 6.34 -10.56 -22.19
N ALA A 293 6.51 -11.58 -21.37
CA ALA A 293 7.02 -12.88 -21.82
C ALA A 293 5.91 -13.75 -22.46
N PRO A 294 6.27 -14.83 -23.17
CA PRO A 294 5.28 -15.79 -23.66
C PRO A 294 4.44 -16.42 -22.53
N PRO A 295 3.22 -16.88 -22.81
CA PRO A 295 2.30 -17.43 -21.80
C PRO A 295 2.90 -18.53 -20.93
N ASP A 296 3.73 -19.42 -21.50
CA ASP A 296 4.33 -20.51 -20.72
C ASP A 296 5.37 -20.01 -19.71
N ALA A 297 6.11 -18.95 -20.03
CA ALA A 297 7.03 -18.31 -19.10
C ALA A 297 6.26 -17.60 -17.97
N ILE A 298 5.13 -16.95 -18.28
CA ILE A 298 4.24 -16.35 -17.28
C ILE A 298 3.75 -17.43 -16.30
N ARG A 299 3.24 -18.56 -16.82
CA ARG A 299 2.75 -19.66 -15.98
C ARG A 299 3.86 -20.27 -15.12
N ALA A 300 5.05 -20.47 -15.70
CA ALA A 300 6.19 -21.00 -14.96
C ALA A 300 6.59 -20.09 -13.81
N GLU A 301 6.60 -18.78 -14.01
CA GLU A 301 6.95 -17.82 -12.97
C GLU A 301 5.85 -17.71 -11.88
N VAL A 302 4.57 -17.78 -12.24
CA VAL A 302 3.45 -17.89 -11.28
C VAL A 302 3.65 -19.10 -10.37
N ARG A 303 3.94 -20.28 -10.94
CA ARG A 303 4.20 -21.50 -10.15
C ARG A 303 5.39 -21.31 -9.23
N ARG A 304 6.49 -20.76 -9.74
CA ARG A 304 7.70 -20.51 -8.95
C ARG A 304 7.40 -19.64 -7.72
N VAL A 305 6.61 -18.59 -7.89
CA VAL A 305 6.23 -17.68 -6.79
C VAL A 305 5.34 -18.39 -5.78
N LEU A 306 4.33 -19.12 -6.24
CA LEU A 306 3.41 -19.88 -5.37
C LEU A 306 4.14 -21.01 -4.63
N ASP A 307 5.01 -21.76 -5.31
CA ASP A 307 5.80 -22.84 -4.71
C ASP A 307 6.81 -22.31 -3.69
N SER A 308 7.38 -21.12 -3.93
CA SER A 308 8.26 -20.44 -2.98
C SER A 308 7.55 -20.12 -1.65
N PHE A 309 6.31 -19.66 -1.70
CA PHE A 309 5.50 -19.47 -0.49
C PHE A 309 5.15 -20.82 0.14
N GLY A 310 4.83 -21.81 -0.68
CA GLY A 310 4.41 -23.14 -0.27
C GLY A 310 2.95 -23.21 0.16
N ARG A 311 2.58 -24.30 0.83
CA ARG A 311 1.20 -24.51 1.29
C ARG A 311 0.79 -23.48 2.33
N PRO A 312 -0.39 -22.88 2.22
CA PRO A 312 -0.95 -22.07 3.30
C PRO A 312 -1.23 -22.97 4.51
N HIS A 313 -1.08 -22.43 5.71
CA HIS A 313 -1.47 -23.18 6.91
C HIS A 313 -2.99 -23.32 6.99
N THR A 314 -3.45 -24.45 7.56
CA THR A 314 -4.87 -24.74 7.79
C THR A 314 -5.51 -23.73 8.77
N TYR A 315 -4.72 -23.07 9.61
CA TYR A 315 -5.19 -22.05 10.54
C TYR A 315 -4.92 -20.66 9.97
N ALA A 316 -5.93 -20.04 9.38
CA ALA A 316 -5.86 -18.71 8.75
C ALA A 316 -5.39 -17.57 9.70
N ALA A 317 -5.36 -17.84 11.01
CA ALA A 317 -4.96 -16.85 12.02
C ALA A 317 -3.47 -16.88 12.40
N ALA A 318 -2.70 -17.88 11.94
CA ALA A 318 -1.28 -17.97 12.26
C ALA A 318 -0.45 -16.96 11.45
N PRO A 319 0.61 -16.39 11.99
CA PRO A 319 1.54 -15.54 11.26
C PRO A 319 2.10 -16.25 10.02
N GLY A 320 2.19 -15.53 8.89
CA GLY A 320 2.64 -16.08 7.62
C GLY A 320 1.74 -17.19 7.03
N SER A 321 0.50 -17.31 7.49
CA SER A 321 -0.40 -18.40 7.09
C SER A 321 -0.97 -18.25 5.69
N THR A 322 -1.14 -17.01 5.21
CA THR A 322 -1.91 -16.71 4.00
C THR A 322 -1.06 -15.93 3.00
N HIS A 323 -1.25 -16.24 1.72
CA HIS A 323 -0.65 -15.52 0.60
C HIS A 323 -1.77 -14.86 -0.22
N ILE A 324 -1.62 -13.57 -0.49
CA ILE A 324 -2.40 -12.81 -1.45
C ILE A 324 -1.51 -12.61 -2.67
N PHE A 325 -1.75 -13.37 -3.74
CA PHE A 325 -0.95 -13.23 -4.95
C PHE A 325 -1.18 -11.88 -5.61
N ASN A 326 -0.10 -11.16 -5.92
CA ASN A 326 -0.16 -9.85 -6.55
C ASN A 326 1.09 -9.61 -7.39
N LEU A 327 1.03 -8.63 -8.29
CA LEU A 327 2.23 -8.05 -8.91
C LEU A 327 3.05 -7.33 -7.83
N GLY A 328 4.37 -7.44 -7.90
CA GLY A 328 5.26 -6.77 -6.95
C GLY A 328 5.30 -5.24 -7.08
N HIS A 329 4.66 -4.68 -8.11
CA HIS A 329 4.42 -3.25 -8.34
C HIS A 329 3.35 -3.06 -9.42
N GLY A 330 3.08 -1.80 -9.79
CA GLY A 330 2.12 -1.46 -10.84
C GLY A 330 2.43 -2.11 -12.18
N ILE A 331 1.38 -2.50 -12.89
CA ILE A 331 1.45 -3.07 -14.24
C ILE A 331 1.87 -2.01 -15.27
N SER A 332 2.66 -2.42 -16.27
CA SER A 332 3.00 -1.53 -17.38
C SER A 332 1.81 -1.27 -18.31
N GLN A 333 1.68 -0.04 -18.80
CA GLN A 333 0.67 0.30 -19.80
C GLN A 333 0.83 -0.45 -21.14
N PHE A 334 2.01 -1.02 -21.38
CA PHE A 334 2.32 -1.81 -22.59
C PHE A 334 2.06 -3.30 -22.42
N THR A 335 1.60 -3.74 -21.26
CA THR A 335 1.28 -5.16 -21.01
C THR A 335 0.13 -5.60 -21.91
N PRO A 336 0.29 -6.70 -22.69
CA PRO A 336 -0.81 -7.29 -23.43
C PRO A 336 -1.91 -7.75 -22.45
N PRO A 337 -3.16 -7.31 -22.61
CA PRO A 337 -4.22 -7.65 -21.66
C PRO A 337 -4.50 -9.15 -21.54
N GLU A 338 -4.30 -9.92 -22.61
CA GLU A 338 -4.44 -11.38 -22.61
C GLU A 338 -3.42 -12.09 -21.72
N HIS A 339 -2.24 -11.50 -21.53
CA HIS A 339 -1.21 -12.04 -20.63
C HIS A 339 -1.62 -11.98 -19.16
N VAL A 340 -2.45 -10.99 -18.79
CA VAL A 340 -3.05 -10.92 -17.45
C VAL A 340 -4.00 -12.10 -17.22
N ALA A 341 -4.76 -12.52 -18.23
CA ALA A 341 -5.62 -13.70 -18.13
C ALA A 341 -4.81 -14.96 -17.84
N HIS A 342 -3.70 -15.18 -18.58
CA HIS A 342 -2.82 -16.33 -18.34
C HIS A 342 -2.23 -16.35 -16.92
N LEU A 343 -1.90 -15.17 -16.37
CA LEU A 343 -1.44 -15.05 -14.99
C LEU A 343 -2.55 -15.44 -14.01
N VAL A 344 -3.74 -14.85 -14.13
CA VAL A 344 -4.86 -15.07 -13.19
C VAL A 344 -5.31 -16.52 -13.22
N ASP A 345 -5.46 -17.11 -14.41
CA ASP A 345 -5.86 -18.51 -14.59
C ASP A 345 -4.87 -19.47 -13.93
N GLU A 346 -3.56 -19.24 -14.12
CA GLU A 346 -2.53 -20.08 -13.53
C GLU A 346 -2.46 -19.92 -12.00
N VAL A 347 -2.60 -18.70 -11.48
CA VAL A 347 -2.66 -18.47 -10.03
C VAL A 347 -3.79 -19.30 -9.42
N HIS A 348 -4.99 -19.28 -10.00
CA HIS A 348 -6.14 -20.04 -9.51
C HIS A 348 -5.93 -21.55 -9.67
N ALA A 349 -5.40 -22.01 -10.80
CA ALA A 349 -5.19 -23.43 -11.06
C ALA A 349 -4.15 -24.01 -10.09
N HIS A 350 -2.96 -23.42 -10.03
CA HIS A 350 -1.86 -23.94 -9.24
C HIS A 350 -2.09 -23.79 -7.72
N SER A 351 -2.70 -22.67 -7.27
CA SER A 351 -3.03 -22.52 -5.85
C SER A 351 -4.05 -23.54 -5.35
N ARG A 352 -5.02 -23.98 -6.20
CA ARG A 352 -5.92 -25.09 -5.86
C ARG A 352 -5.15 -26.41 -5.71
N GLN A 353 -4.21 -26.71 -6.61
CA GLN A 353 -3.37 -27.90 -6.50
C GLN A 353 -2.55 -27.93 -5.21
N LEU A 354 -1.94 -26.81 -4.84
CA LEU A 354 -1.16 -26.68 -3.58
C LEU A 354 -2.02 -26.90 -2.32
N ARG A 355 -3.31 -26.59 -2.36
CA ARG A 355 -4.23 -26.81 -1.22
C ARG A 355 -4.70 -28.24 -1.09
N THR A 356 -4.78 -28.98 -2.19
CA THR A 356 -5.30 -30.36 -2.23
C THR A 356 -4.21 -31.43 -2.13
N ALA A 357 -2.97 -31.09 -2.44
CA ALA A 357 -1.82 -31.97 -2.32
C ALA A 357 -1.28 -32.00 -0.88
#